data_406570565a6628db1f73c286745c0030
#
_entry.id   406570565a6628db1f73c286745c0030
#
_cell.length_a   1.000
_cell.length_b   1.000
_cell.length_c   1.000
_cell.angle_alpha   90.00
_cell.angle_beta   90.00
_cell.angle_gamma   90.00
#
_symmetry.space_group_name_H-M   'P 1'
#
loop_
_entity.id
_entity.type
_entity.pdbx_description
1 polymer ?
#
loop_
_entity_poly.entity_id
_entity_poly.type
_entity_poly.pdbx_seq_one_letter_code
_entity_poly.pdbx_strand_id
1 'polypeptide(L)'
;MSSAPKDFSCIGGLEKHIRIVKEMVLFPLMYGDVYAKFNLRPPRGLLFYGPPGTGKTLVASALATECSNSERKVSFISRKGSDCLSKWVGESEKKLEKVFSLAQQTKPCIIFFDEVDGLAPVRSSRQDFVHASVVSTLLALMDGLDNNSEIIVIGATNRIDAIDPALRRPGRFDKELYFPLPCYSARKEILSVHIKSWKQKPAQKFLAYLASKTIGFCGSDLQALCAEAVMCSVRKNYPQIYNSKSKYHINERHLKVEKEDFLKARQNIVPASHRVIIAPIKSLSLKIQPLLQEDLAVILSRLQTLCPDGMLTSDNITGKATSKSSGCPRILLCGDDESHTRHLGPALLHILEHLPCHILDVTTLFEETGKAAEEAMIQKIKTARRNLPALLYMPGVLTWWDLVDETARVVFTSLMRGLDRSVHMLVLMTAHCRRVNLPSEIAELYDDNRGEVYEVRSPSPQKRRSFFKQLFNGIDNLSDRSSQADLAPILYPKKLKGENKKPRNHVHSTDSNGLLATNIKREYNASGEGSPSKRQRLTSGASSAPSSTEKLSNSQIEDLVETIVRSTDEWPSHLLESLFSSLELTMENNGDLCATVNEYVARYEELKRVKMRAKQEDD
;
A
#
# COMPACT_ATOMS: atom_id res chain seq x y z
N MET A 1 -18.36 29.09 -6.17
CA MET A 1 -18.45 27.89 -7.02
C MET A 1 -18.95 26.76 -6.16
N SER A 2 -20.23 26.38 -6.26
CA SER A 2 -20.77 25.20 -5.57
C SER A 2 -20.13 23.98 -6.22
N SER A 3 -19.26 23.27 -5.45
CA SER A 3 -18.76 21.97 -5.89
C SER A 3 -19.95 21.05 -6.13
N ALA A 4 -19.96 20.35 -7.27
CA ALA A 4 -20.96 19.34 -7.55
C ALA A 4 -21.13 18.39 -6.36
N PRO A 5 -22.35 17.94 -6.03
CA PRO A 5 -22.60 17.05 -4.91
C PRO A 5 -21.75 15.78 -5.08
N LYS A 6 -20.92 15.49 -4.08
CA LYS A 6 -20.04 14.33 -4.08
C LYS A 6 -20.82 13.17 -3.47
N ASP A 7 -21.27 12.24 -4.29
CA ASP A 7 -21.89 10.99 -3.86
C ASP A 7 -20.84 9.88 -3.61
N PHE A 8 -21.25 8.73 -3.12
CA PHE A 8 -20.35 7.59 -2.90
C PHE A 8 -19.72 7.04 -4.19
N SER A 9 -20.25 7.37 -5.38
CA SER A 9 -19.64 6.97 -6.66
C SER A 9 -18.31 7.70 -6.96
N CYS A 10 -18.04 8.79 -6.23
CA CYS A 10 -16.80 9.55 -6.31
C CYS A 10 -15.68 8.99 -5.38
N ILE A 11 -15.97 7.89 -4.67
CA ILE A 11 -15.05 7.27 -3.72
C ILE A 11 -14.62 5.91 -4.26
N GLY A 12 -13.32 5.68 -4.39
CA GLY A 12 -12.75 4.39 -4.77
C GLY A 12 -12.07 3.70 -3.59
N GLY A 13 -12.19 2.36 -3.51
CA GLY A 13 -11.42 1.51 -2.59
C GLY A 13 -11.83 1.55 -1.11
N LEU A 14 -12.97 2.16 -0.76
CA LEU A 14 -13.49 2.23 0.60
C LEU A 14 -14.87 1.55 0.75
N GLU A 15 -15.18 0.54 -0.06
CA GLU A 15 -16.49 -0.11 -0.08
C GLU A 15 -16.90 -0.66 1.28
N LYS A 16 -15.97 -1.29 2.02
CA LYS A 16 -16.22 -1.80 3.37
C LYS A 16 -16.57 -0.67 4.34
N HIS A 17 -15.84 0.46 4.27
CA HIS A 17 -16.09 1.63 5.12
C HIS A 17 -17.45 2.27 4.81
N ILE A 18 -17.77 2.42 3.52
CA ILE A 18 -19.07 2.94 3.08
C ILE A 18 -20.22 2.06 3.60
N ARG A 19 -20.07 0.73 3.53
CA ARG A 19 -21.06 -0.21 4.07
C ARG A 19 -21.25 0.00 5.58
N ILE A 20 -20.15 0.02 6.35
CA ILE A 20 -20.19 0.22 7.80
C ILE A 20 -20.82 1.57 8.15
N VAL A 21 -20.47 2.63 7.42
CA VAL A 21 -21.05 3.97 7.62
C VAL A 21 -22.55 3.96 7.33
N LYS A 22 -23.00 3.31 6.26
CA LYS A 22 -24.42 3.16 5.94
C LYS A 22 -25.16 2.38 7.05
N GLU A 23 -24.59 1.27 7.50
CA GLU A 23 -25.18 0.43 8.56
C GLU A 23 -25.22 1.14 9.92
N MET A 24 -24.20 1.91 10.26
CA MET A 24 -24.08 2.57 11.56
C MET A 24 -24.75 3.94 11.65
N VAL A 25 -24.92 4.63 10.53
CA VAL A 25 -25.45 5.99 10.51
C VAL A 25 -26.82 6.05 9.86
N LEU A 26 -26.94 5.58 8.61
CA LEU A 26 -28.22 5.71 7.87
C LEU A 26 -29.26 4.73 8.39
N PHE A 27 -28.87 3.49 8.67
CA PHE A 27 -29.81 2.47 9.10
C PHE A 27 -30.53 2.84 10.40
N PRO A 28 -29.85 3.28 11.51
CA PRO A 28 -30.55 3.73 12.71
C PRO A 28 -31.47 4.94 12.50
N LEU A 29 -31.06 5.89 11.65
CA LEU A 29 -31.86 7.09 11.38
C LEU A 29 -33.10 6.81 10.50
N MET A 30 -33.03 5.79 9.63
CA MET A 30 -34.14 5.42 8.75
C MET A 30 -35.07 4.36 9.37
N TYR A 31 -34.50 3.42 10.12
CA TYR A 31 -35.20 2.25 10.66
C TYR A 31 -35.14 2.19 12.19
N GLY A 32 -35.34 3.33 12.86
CA GLY A 32 -35.34 3.43 14.33
C GLY A 32 -36.31 2.48 15.00
N ASP A 33 -37.48 2.19 14.39
CA ASP A 33 -38.48 1.26 14.90
C ASP A 33 -37.95 -0.18 15.06
N VAL A 34 -37.00 -0.60 14.22
CA VAL A 34 -36.35 -1.92 14.32
C VAL A 34 -35.54 -1.99 15.61
N TYR A 35 -34.78 -0.94 15.91
CA TYR A 35 -33.98 -0.87 17.14
C TYR A 35 -34.88 -0.90 18.39
N ALA A 36 -36.00 -0.17 18.34
CA ALA A 36 -36.95 -0.16 19.43
C ALA A 36 -37.59 -1.55 19.68
N LYS A 37 -37.97 -2.26 18.60
CA LYS A 37 -38.56 -3.61 18.70
C LYS A 37 -37.61 -4.63 19.34
N PHE A 38 -36.31 -4.53 19.08
CA PHE A 38 -35.30 -5.43 19.65
C PHE A 38 -34.64 -4.88 20.93
N ASN A 39 -35.12 -3.76 21.46
CA ASN A 39 -34.55 -3.06 22.62
C ASN A 39 -33.04 -2.79 22.45
N LEU A 40 -32.60 -2.48 21.23
CA LEU A 40 -31.21 -2.17 20.92
C LEU A 40 -30.97 -0.66 21.00
N ARG A 41 -29.82 -0.29 21.52
CA ARG A 41 -29.40 1.12 21.53
C ARG A 41 -28.67 1.41 20.21
N PRO A 42 -29.11 2.40 19.41
CA PRO A 42 -28.38 2.81 18.22
C PRO A 42 -27.02 3.43 18.61
N PRO A 43 -25.99 3.29 17.78
CA PRO A 43 -24.71 3.94 18.01
C PRO A 43 -24.88 5.46 17.95
N ARG A 44 -24.24 6.18 18.88
CA ARG A 44 -24.35 7.65 18.98
C ARG A 44 -23.22 8.38 18.26
N GLY A 45 -22.06 7.71 18.13
CA GLY A 45 -20.90 8.35 17.54
C GLY A 45 -19.97 7.41 16.79
N LEU A 46 -19.39 7.93 15.72
CA LEU A 46 -18.32 7.28 14.95
C LEU A 46 -17.09 8.16 14.96
N LEU A 47 -15.92 7.52 15.07
CA LEU A 47 -14.62 8.19 14.96
C LEU A 47 -13.88 7.68 13.73
N PHE A 48 -13.67 8.55 12.73
CA PHE A 48 -12.82 8.29 11.58
C PHE A 48 -11.38 8.67 11.89
N TYR A 49 -10.45 7.74 11.75
CA TYR A 49 -9.05 8.04 12.01
C TYR A 49 -8.12 7.38 10.98
N GLY A 50 -6.92 7.92 10.83
CA GLY A 50 -5.91 7.42 9.90
C GLY A 50 -5.11 8.53 9.22
N PRO A 51 -4.16 8.19 8.35
CA PRO A 51 -3.29 9.16 7.68
C PRO A 51 -4.06 10.26 6.95
N PRO A 52 -3.48 11.46 6.76
CA PRO A 52 -4.11 12.51 5.98
C PRO A 52 -4.30 12.08 4.51
N GLY A 53 -5.32 12.62 3.85
CA GLY A 53 -5.59 12.35 2.44
C GLY A 53 -6.19 10.98 2.11
N THR A 54 -6.59 10.17 3.11
CA THR A 54 -7.20 8.85 2.93
C THR A 54 -8.71 8.87 2.68
N GLY A 55 -9.35 10.04 2.69
CA GLY A 55 -10.75 10.20 2.30
C GLY A 55 -11.75 10.34 3.44
N LYS A 56 -11.34 10.55 4.70
CA LYS A 56 -12.23 10.73 5.87
C LYS A 56 -13.30 11.80 5.65
N THR A 57 -12.89 13.01 5.34
CA THR A 57 -13.79 14.15 5.06
C THR A 57 -14.59 13.93 3.77
N LEU A 58 -14.03 13.20 2.79
CA LEU A 58 -14.72 12.89 1.55
C LEU A 58 -15.91 11.94 1.78
N VAL A 59 -15.72 10.90 2.60
CA VAL A 59 -16.79 9.96 3.00
C VAL A 59 -17.90 10.69 3.76
N ALA A 60 -17.54 11.59 4.68
CA ALA A 60 -18.51 12.41 5.40
C ALA A 60 -19.31 13.33 4.45
N SER A 61 -18.65 13.94 3.46
CA SER A 61 -19.32 14.77 2.44
C SER A 61 -20.26 13.96 1.54
N ALA A 62 -19.85 12.74 1.16
CA ALA A 62 -20.69 11.84 0.38
C ALA A 62 -21.92 11.36 1.17
N LEU A 63 -21.73 11.10 2.47
CA LEU A 63 -22.82 10.77 3.38
C LEU A 63 -23.83 11.92 3.47
N ALA A 64 -23.37 13.18 3.56
CA ALA A 64 -24.23 14.36 3.55
C ALA A 64 -25.10 14.43 2.28
N THR A 65 -24.53 14.12 1.12
CA THR A 65 -25.24 14.09 -0.16
C THR A 65 -26.29 12.97 -0.18
N GLU A 66 -25.93 11.77 0.29
CA GLU A 66 -26.86 10.64 0.39
C GLU A 66 -28.03 10.96 1.33
N CYS A 67 -27.75 11.59 2.47
CA CYS A 67 -28.77 12.06 3.43
C CYS A 67 -29.74 13.08 2.80
N SER A 68 -29.24 13.95 1.94
CA SER A 68 -30.06 14.95 1.25
C SER A 68 -30.96 14.34 0.17
N ASN A 69 -30.54 13.22 -0.41
CA ASN A 69 -31.25 12.52 -1.49
C ASN A 69 -32.21 11.43 -1.00
N SER A 70 -32.15 11.07 0.29
CA SER A 70 -33.02 10.04 0.88
C SER A 70 -34.46 10.55 1.05
N GLU A 71 -35.44 9.64 1.03
CA GLU A 71 -36.87 9.95 1.26
C GLU A 71 -37.10 10.70 2.57
N ARG A 72 -36.42 10.25 3.64
CA ARG A 72 -36.36 10.96 4.91
C ARG A 72 -35.12 11.87 4.91
N LYS A 73 -35.33 13.17 4.78
CA LYS A 73 -34.25 14.17 4.80
C LYS A 73 -33.54 14.17 6.15
N VAL A 74 -32.23 13.92 6.14
CA VAL A 74 -31.37 13.97 7.35
C VAL A 74 -30.51 15.23 7.27
N SER A 75 -30.58 16.05 8.30
CA SER A 75 -29.78 17.28 8.41
C SER A 75 -28.29 16.94 8.63
N PHE A 76 -27.40 17.73 8.02
CA PHE A 76 -25.96 17.52 8.16
C PHE A 76 -25.26 18.82 8.59
N ILE A 77 -24.69 18.83 9.77
CA ILE A 77 -23.97 19.98 10.32
C ILE A 77 -22.48 19.66 10.35
N SER A 78 -21.68 20.35 9.54
CA SER A 78 -20.23 20.18 9.49
C SER A 78 -19.52 21.34 10.21
N ARG A 79 -18.54 21.02 11.06
CA ARG A 79 -17.65 21.98 11.73
C ARG A 79 -16.24 21.44 11.76
N LYS A 80 -15.25 22.33 11.64
CA LYS A 80 -13.87 21.99 12.00
C LYS A 80 -13.66 22.17 13.49
N GLY A 81 -12.79 21.36 14.09
CA GLY A 81 -12.44 21.49 15.50
C GLY A 81 -11.93 22.88 15.83
N SER A 82 -11.09 23.48 14.97
CA SER A 82 -10.59 24.84 15.11
C SER A 82 -11.66 25.93 15.12
N ASP A 83 -12.77 25.74 14.37
CA ASP A 83 -13.84 26.74 14.27
C ASP A 83 -14.66 26.84 15.56
N CYS A 84 -14.65 25.77 16.36
CA CYS A 84 -15.32 25.74 17.66
C CYS A 84 -14.49 26.39 18.77
N LEU A 85 -13.18 26.58 18.54
CA LEU A 85 -12.30 27.22 19.53
C LEU A 85 -12.39 28.74 19.44
N SER A 86 -12.23 29.39 20.59
CA SER A 86 -12.16 30.84 20.74
C SER A 86 -11.06 31.18 21.75
N LYS A 87 -10.50 32.39 21.62
CA LYS A 87 -9.54 32.93 22.60
C LYS A 87 -10.19 33.32 23.94
N TRP A 88 -11.51 33.46 23.94
CA TRP A 88 -12.26 33.89 25.11
C TRP A 88 -12.85 32.70 25.85
N VAL A 89 -12.67 32.66 27.17
CA VAL A 89 -13.20 31.60 28.04
C VAL A 89 -14.74 31.61 27.98
N GLY A 90 -15.36 30.45 27.85
CA GLY A 90 -16.81 30.30 27.78
C GLY A 90 -17.46 30.51 26.40
N GLU A 91 -16.72 31.06 25.43
CA GLU A 91 -17.27 31.27 24.08
C GLU A 91 -17.22 29.98 23.24
N SER A 92 -16.19 29.16 23.42
CA SER A 92 -16.04 27.86 22.76
C SER A 92 -17.15 26.90 23.19
N GLU A 93 -17.46 26.86 24.48
CA GLU A 93 -18.53 26.05 25.06
C GLU A 93 -19.89 26.48 24.49
N LYS A 94 -20.17 27.78 24.44
CA LYS A 94 -21.40 28.32 23.83
C LYS A 94 -21.53 27.99 22.35
N LYS A 95 -20.41 27.97 21.60
CA LYS A 95 -20.44 27.55 20.19
C LYS A 95 -20.81 26.07 20.05
N LEU A 96 -20.27 25.18 20.90
CA LEU A 96 -20.61 23.77 20.93
C LEU A 96 -22.09 23.55 21.30
N GLU A 97 -22.57 24.22 22.36
CA GLU A 97 -23.97 24.17 22.77
C GLU A 97 -24.91 24.59 21.66
N LYS A 98 -24.58 25.66 20.90
CA LYS A 98 -25.35 26.09 19.73
C LYS A 98 -25.42 25.03 18.64
N VAL A 99 -24.30 24.32 18.37
CA VAL A 99 -24.28 23.23 17.36
C VAL A 99 -25.19 22.09 17.77
N PHE A 100 -25.14 21.65 19.03
CA PHE A 100 -26.01 20.58 19.54
C PHE A 100 -27.47 21.02 19.64
N SER A 101 -27.75 22.26 20.04
CA SER A 101 -29.11 22.80 20.05
C SER A 101 -29.72 22.87 18.65
N LEU A 102 -28.91 23.30 17.64
CA LEU A 102 -29.34 23.29 16.26
C LEU A 102 -29.63 21.86 15.77
N ALA A 103 -28.79 20.88 16.13
CA ALA A 103 -29.02 19.49 15.78
C ALA A 103 -30.30 18.93 16.42
N GLN A 104 -30.63 19.33 17.65
CA GLN A 104 -31.90 18.96 18.30
C GLN A 104 -33.13 19.53 17.59
N GLN A 105 -33.02 20.75 17.06
CA GLN A 105 -34.10 21.40 16.31
C GLN A 105 -34.31 20.81 14.91
N THR A 106 -33.25 20.23 14.31
CA THR A 106 -33.25 19.74 12.92
C THR A 106 -33.15 18.22 12.83
N LYS A 107 -33.72 17.50 13.78
CA LYS A 107 -33.76 16.02 13.78
C LYS A 107 -34.52 15.47 12.56
N PRO A 108 -34.08 14.34 11.98
CA PRO A 108 -32.86 13.59 12.25
C PRO A 108 -31.60 14.34 11.75
N CYS A 109 -30.50 14.30 12.52
CA CYS A 109 -29.33 15.11 12.25
C CYS A 109 -28.00 14.35 12.43
N ILE A 110 -27.04 14.65 11.58
CA ILE A 110 -25.64 14.20 11.71
C ILE A 110 -24.78 15.43 12.00
N ILE A 111 -24.00 15.37 13.08
CA ILE A 111 -22.98 16.36 13.40
C ILE A 111 -21.63 15.79 12.98
N PHE A 112 -20.89 16.49 12.11
CA PHE A 112 -19.56 16.10 11.68
C PHE A 112 -18.52 17.09 12.19
N PHE A 113 -17.59 16.60 13.01
CA PHE A 113 -16.43 17.36 13.48
C PHE A 113 -15.17 16.89 12.73
N ASP A 114 -14.62 17.73 11.87
CA ASP A 114 -13.32 17.48 11.23
C ASP A 114 -12.19 17.99 12.14
N GLU A 115 -11.05 17.29 12.15
CA GLU A 115 -9.90 17.62 13.00
C GLU A 115 -10.29 17.73 14.50
N VAL A 116 -11.00 16.69 14.98
CA VAL A 116 -11.54 16.68 16.36
C VAL A 116 -10.43 16.65 17.43
N ASP A 117 -9.22 16.25 17.08
CA ASP A 117 -8.03 16.31 17.94
C ASP A 117 -7.67 17.75 18.35
N GLY A 118 -7.95 18.74 17.50
CA GLY A 118 -7.82 20.14 17.87
C GLY A 118 -8.86 20.58 18.91
N LEU A 119 -10.07 20.00 18.88
CA LEU A 119 -11.15 20.34 19.80
C LEU A 119 -11.01 19.67 21.17
N ALA A 120 -10.59 18.41 21.17
CA ALA A 120 -10.57 17.57 22.37
C ALA A 120 -9.22 16.83 22.53
N PRO A 121 -8.13 17.55 22.77
CA PRO A 121 -6.81 16.95 22.96
C PRO A 121 -6.72 16.16 24.28
N VAL A 122 -5.77 15.23 24.35
CA VAL A 122 -5.43 14.48 25.58
C VAL A 122 -5.04 15.47 26.68
N ARG A 123 -5.55 15.29 27.87
CA ARG A 123 -5.24 16.12 29.03
C ARG A 123 -3.77 15.98 29.40
N SER A 124 -3.04 17.07 29.40
CA SER A 124 -1.67 17.16 29.91
C SER A 124 -1.58 18.18 31.02
N SER A 125 -0.63 17.97 31.94
CA SER A 125 -0.41 18.88 33.08
C SER A 125 -0.02 20.31 32.69
N ARG A 126 0.30 20.53 31.42
CA ARG A 126 0.69 21.84 30.85
C ARG A 126 -0.39 22.46 29.95
N GLN A 127 -1.57 21.82 29.80
CA GLN A 127 -2.63 22.35 28.94
C GLN A 127 -3.49 23.38 29.67
N ASP A 128 -3.85 24.42 28.95
CA ASP A 128 -4.72 25.48 29.40
C ASP A 128 -6.06 24.98 29.88
N PHE A 129 -6.57 25.55 30.98
CA PHE A 129 -7.90 25.28 31.54
C PHE A 129 -9.01 25.39 30.50
N VAL A 130 -8.81 26.18 29.43
CA VAL A 130 -9.77 26.37 28.34
C VAL A 130 -10.03 25.07 27.58
N HIS A 131 -8.99 24.31 27.21
CA HIS A 131 -9.17 23.04 26.52
C HIS A 131 -9.86 21.99 27.40
N ALA A 132 -9.52 21.92 28.67
CA ALA A 132 -10.15 20.98 29.60
C ALA A 132 -11.65 21.27 29.78
N SER A 133 -12.06 22.54 29.79
CA SER A 133 -13.46 22.96 29.89
C SER A 133 -14.25 22.58 28.62
N VAL A 134 -13.68 22.87 27.44
CA VAL A 134 -14.29 22.50 26.13
C VAL A 134 -14.50 20.99 26.01
N VAL A 135 -13.49 20.19 26.40
CA VAL A 135 -13.59 18.71 26.41
C VAL A 135 -14.70 18.27 27.35
N SER A 136 -14.77 18.84 28.56
CA SER A 136 -15.80 18.47 29.55
C SER A 136 -17.21 18.84 29.05
N THR A 137 -17.38 19.98 28.40
CA THR A 137 -18.63 20.39 27.78
C THR A 137 -19.02 19.44 26.63
N LEU A 138 -18.08 19.09 25.74
CA LEU A 138 -18.35 18.13 24.67
C LEU A 138 -18.79 16.76 25.21
N LEU A 139 -18.12 16.28 26.26
CA LEU A 139 -18.49 15.03 26.95
C LEU A 139 -19.93 15.11 27.51
N ALA A 140 -20.27 16.21 28.20
CA ALA A 140 -21.60 16.42 28.76
C ALA A 140 -22.68 16.50 27.67
N LEU A 141 -22.39 17.17 26.56
CA LEU A 141 -23.31 17.29 25.42
C LEU A 141 -23.54 15.92 24.73
N MET A 142 -22.49 15.11 24.57
CA MET A 142 -22.62 13.75 24.01
C MET A 142 -23.39 12.82 24.97
N ASP A 143 -23.13 12.90 26.26
CA ASP A 143 -23.85 12.10 27.27
C ASP A 143 -25.32 12.53 27.39
N GLY A 144 -25.62 13.81 27.20
CA GLY A 144 -26.96 14.38 27.21
C GLY A 144 -27.82 14.08 25.97
N LEU A 145 -27.26 13.37 24.96
CA LEU A 145 -28.09 12.86 23.86
C LEU A 145 -28.96 11.70 24.35
N ASP A 146 -30.30 11.86 24.30
CA ASP A 146 -31.23 10.82 24.66
C ASP A 146 -31.10 9.57 23.79
N ASN A 147 -31.50 8.39 24.31
CA ASN A 147 -31.47 7.13 23.57
C ASN A 147 -32.32 7.17 22.28
N ASN A 148 -33.32 8.01 22.23
CA ASN A 148 -34.22 8.24 21.09
C ASN A 148 -33.83 9.49 20.30
N SER A 149 -32.68 10.15 20.62
CA SER A 149 -32.25 11.29 19.86
C SER A 149 -31.75 10.79 18.51
N GLU A 150 -32.45 11.15 17.44
CA GLU A 150 -32.08 10.89 16.06
C GLU A 150 -30.87 11.78 15.64
N ILE A 151 -29.85 11.82 16.51
CA ILE A 151 -28.62 12.60 16.32
C ILE A 151 -27.43 11.66 16.41
N ILE A 152 -26.58 11.69 15.38
CA ILE A 152 -25.34 10.92 15.33
C ILE A 152 -24.16 11.90 15.20
N VAL A 153 -23.13 11.70 16.01
CA VAL A 153 -21.91 12.51 15.98
C VAL A 153 -20.80 11.75 15.27
N ILE A 154 -20.19 12.35 14.25
CA ILE A 154 -19.04 11.78 13.55
C ILE A 154 -17.84 12.67 13.78
N GLY A 155 -16.78 12.12 14.35
CA GLY A 155 -15.47 12.80 14.47
C GLY A 155 -14.49 12.30 13.41
N ALA A 156 -13.65 13.17 12.89
CA ALA A 156 -12.52 12.79 12.04
C ALA A 156 -11.20 13.33 12.62
N THR A 157 -10.15 12.50 12.62
CA THR A 157 -8.82 12.89 13.08
C THR A 157 -7.73 12.20 12.29
N ASN A 158 -6.57 12.83 12.22
CA ASN A 158 -5.35 12.19 11.70
C ASN A 158 -4.56 11.50 12.82
N ARG A 159 -4.80 11.86 14.09
CA ARG A 159 -4.03 11.41 15.26
C ARG A 159 -4.97 10.91 16.36
N ILE A 160 -5.28 9.61 16.32
CA ILE A 160 -6.19 9.01 17.31
C ILE A 160 -5.67 9.12 18.76
N ASP A 161 -4.35 9.08 18.93
CA ASP A 161 -3.72 9.15 20.25
C ASP A 161 -3.71 10.56 20.84
N ALA A 162 -4.01 11.58 20.03
CA ALA A 162 -4.15 12.95 20.47
C ALA A 162 -5.53 13.28 21.05
N ILE A 163 -6.52 12.38 20.93
CA ILE A 163 -7.89 12.57 21.44
C ILE A 163 -8.01 12.08 22.88
N ASP A 164 -8.73 12.83 23.73
CA ASP A 164 -9.04 12.44 25.10
C ASP A 164 -9.70 11.04 25.12
N PRO A 165 -9.13 10.04 25.84
CA PRO A 165 -9.67 8.70 25.93
C PRO A 165 -11.12 8.63 26.46
N ALA A 166 -11.56 9.64 27.19
CA ALA A 166 -12.94 9.72 27.70
C ALA A 166 -13.97 9.82 26.56
N LEU A 167 -13.63 10.44 25.43
CA LEU A 167 -14.51 10.48 24.25
C LEU A 167 -14.67 9.13 23.55
N ARG A 168 -13.74 8.21 23.76
CA ARG A 168 -13.67 6.90 23.12
C ARG A 168 -14.35 5.79 23.95
N ARG A 169 -15.16 6.19 24.93
CA ARG A 169 -15.95 5.27 25.76
C ARG A 169 -17.31 4.99 25.10
N PRO A 170 -17.90 3.79 25.37
CA PRO A 170 -19.25 3.49 24.91
C PRO A 170 -20.27 4.58 25.30
N GLY A 171 -21.19 4.88 24.40
CA GLY A 171 -22.17 5.96 24.55
C GLY A 171 -21.72 7.31 23.98
N ARG A 172 -20.46 7.42 23.49
CA ARG A 172 -19.88 8.61 22.86
C ARG A 172 -19.42 8.27 21.45
N PHE A 173 -18.11 8.10 21.20
CA PHE A 173 -17.63 7.52 19.94
C PHE A 173 -17.59 5.99 20.09
N ASP A 174 -18.72 5.35 19.83
CA ASP A 174 -18.94 3.91 20.04
C ASP A 174 -18.12 3.06 19.08
N LYS A 175 -17.85 3.57 17.89
CA LYS A 175 -17.13 2.84 16.85
C LYS A 175 -15.99 3.68 16.28
N GLU A 176 -14.81 3.07 16.24
CA GLU A 176 -13.63 3.62 15.61
C GLU A 176 -13.45 2.99 14.22
N LEU A 177 -13.25 3.81 13.19
CA LEU A 177 -13.09 3.38 11.81
C LEU A 177 -11.73 3.85 11.27
N TYR A 178 -10.83 2.90 11.06
CA TYR A 178 -9.50 3.18 10.54
C TYR A 178 -9.51 3.32 9.02
N PHE A 179 -9.00 4.43 8.49
CA PHE A 179 -8.82 4.72 7.07
C PHE A 179 -7.37 4.48 6.67
N PRO A 180 -7.03 3.29 6.15
CA PRO A 180 -5.66 2.96 5.76
C PRO A 180 -5.22 3.68 4.49
N LEU A 181 -3.93 3.62 4.17
CA LEU A 181 -3.46 3.95 2.83
C LEU A 181 -4.09 3.00 1.80
N PRO A 182 -4.41 3.48 0.58
CA PRO A 182 -5.07 2.66 -0.41
C PRO A 182 -4.13 1.57 -0.94
N CYS A 183 -4.62 0.32 -0.95
CA CYS A 183 -3.96 -0.82 -1.57
C CYS A 183 -3.99 -0.71 -3.11
N TYR A 184 -3.33 -1.63 -3.80
CA TYR A 184 -3.24 -1.62 -5.27
C TYR A 184 -4.61 -1.51 -5.97
N SER A 185 -5.60 -2.32 -5.55
CA SER A 185 -6.96 -2.28 -6.13
C SER A 185 -7.63 -0.95 -5.88
N ALA A 186 -7.54 -0.42 -4.66
CA ALA A 186 -8.08 0.87 -4.29
C ALA A 186 -7.43 2.02 -5.07
N ARG A 187 -6.10 2.03 -5.26
CA ARG A 187 -5.42 3.04 -6.08
C ARG A 187 -5.89 3.01 -7.53
N LYS A 188 -6.07 1.82 -8.10
CA LYS A 188 -6.60 1.68 -9.47
C LYS A 188 -8.02 2.26 -9.59
N GLU A 189 -8.88 2.02 -8.61
CA GLU A 189 -10.24 2.58 -8.57
C GLU A 189 -10.22 4.09 -8.38
N ILE A 190 -9.42 4.62 -7.44
CA ILE A 190 -9.28 6.06 -7.21
C ILE A 190 -8.82 6.77 -8.49
N LEU A 191 -7.80 6.23 -9.18
CA LEU A 191 -7.36 6.76 -10.47
C LEU A 191 -8.49 6.74 -11.50
N SER A 192 -9.26 5.64 -11.58
CA SER A 192 -10.42 5.54 -12.49
C SER A 192 -11.48 6.59 -12.19
N VAL A 193 -11.73 6.88 -10.91
CA VAL A 193 -12.69 7.92 -10.49
C VAL A 193 -12.21 9.30 -10.93
N HIS A 194 -10.94 9.66 -10.69
CA HIS A 194 -10.41 10.98 -11.06
C HIS A 194 -10.40 11.25 -12.57
N ILE A 195 -10.20 10.21 -13.39
CA ILE A 195 -10.21 10.33 -14.86
C ILE A 195 -11.57 10.05 -15.49
N LYS A 196 -12.60 9.75 -14.68
CA LYS A 196 -13.95 9.40 -15.17
C LYS A 196 -14.54 10.47 -16.08
N SER A 197 -14.32 11.75 -15.78
CA SER A 197 -14.79 12.91 -16.55
C SER A 197 -13.97 13.24 -17.80
N TRP A 198 -12.77 12.63 -17.97
CA TRP A 198 -11.92 12.95 -19.10
C TRP A 198 -12.47 12.40 -20.41
N LYS A 199 -12.43 13.21 -21.46
CA LYS A 199 -12.88 12.81 -22.81
C LYS A 199 -12.00 11.72 -23.41
N GLN A 200 -10.68 11.84 -23.22
CA GLN A 200 -9.69 10.84 -23.65
C GLN A 200 -9.10 10.16 -22.41
N LYS A 201 -9.57 8.94 -22.14
CA LYS A 201 -9.15 8.17 -20.97
C LYS A 201 -7.93 7.30 -21.28
N PRO A 202 -6.94 7.23 -20.39
CA PRO A 202 -5.87 6.25 -20.48
C PRO A 202 -6.41 4.80 -20.49
N ALA A 203 -5.69 3.90 -21.15
CA ALA A 203 -6.05 2.47 -21.18
C ALA A 203 -6.05 1.86 -19.78
N GLN A 204 -6.97 0.93 -19.52
CA GLN A 204 -7.07 0.24 -18.22
C GLN A 204 -5.77 -0.50 -17.81
N LYS A 205 -5.03 -1.05 -18.80
CA LYS A 205 -3.71 -1.64 -18.56
C LYS A 205 -2.70 -0.62 -18.03
N PHE A 206 -2.75 0.63 -18.54
CA PHE A 206 -1.87 1.68 -18.06
C PHE A 206 -2.25 2.16 -16.66
N LEU A 207 -3.54 2.23 -16.31
CA LEU A 207 -3.97 2.54 -14.95
C LEU A 207 -3.52 1.47 -13.94
N ALA A 208 -3.57 0.21 -14.33
CA ALA A 208 -3.03 -0.88 -13.53
C ALA A 208 -1.51 -0.74 -13.32
N TYR A 209 -0.77 -0.40 -14.37
CA TYR A 209 0.66 -0.09 -14.29
C TYR A 209 0.93 1.12 -13.38
N LEU A 210 0.16 2.20 -13.52
CA LEU A 210 0.32 3.40 -12.69
C LEU A 210 0.03 3.09 -11.21
N ALA A 211 -1.02 2.31 -10.92
CA ALA A 211 -1.34 1.87 -9.57
C ALA A 211 -0.21 1.03 -8.94
N SER A 212 0.50 0.20 -9.74
CA SER A 212 1.67 -0.55 -9.24
C SER A 212 2.88 0.33 -8.96
N LYS A 213 2.99 1.48 -9.63
CA LYS A 213 4.11 2.43 -9.47
C LYS A 213 3.84 3.55 -8.46
N THR A 214 2.63 3.63 -7.88
CA THR A 214 2.21 4.65 -6.90
C THR A 214 1.99 4.06 -5.51
N ILE A 215 2.86 3.14 -5.10
CA ILE A 215 2.86 2.58 -3.75
C ILE A 215 3.06 3.69 -2.73
N GLY A 216 2.28 3.69 -1.65
CA GLY A 216 2.34 4.72 -0.61
C GLY A 216 1.61 6.03 -0.94
N PHE A 217 1.05 6.19 -2.15
CA PHE A 217 0.24 7.35 -2.49
C PHE A 217 -1.13 7.26 -1.82
N CYS A 218 -1.55 8.33 -1.13
CA CYS A 218 -2.90 8.44 -0.61
C CYS A 218 -3.87 8.97 -1.69
N GLY A 219 -5.17 9.07 -1.36
CA GLY A 219 -6.17 9.55 -2.31
C GLY A 219 -5.89 10.96 -2.83
N SER A 220 -5.43 11.87 -1.96
CA SER A 220 -5.05 13.24 -2.36
C SER A 220 -3.81 13.29 -3.24
N ASP A 221 -2.83 12.39 -3.01
CA ASP A 221 -1.62 12.32 -3.85
C ASP A 221 -1.96 11.83 -5.26
N LEU A 222 -2.88 10.83 -5.38
CA LEU A 222 -3.36 10.35 -6.67
C LEU A 222 -4.15 11.41 -7.42
N GLN A 223 -4.92 12.24 -6.71
CA GLN A 223 -5.59 13.40 -7.29
C GLN A 223 -4.57 14.42 -7.79
N ALA A 224 -3.56 14.73 -7.00
CA ALA A 224 -2.46 15.63 -7.38
C ALA A 224 -1.70 15.09 -8.60
N LEU A 225 -1.47 13.77 -8.65
CA LEU A 225 -0.83 13.10 -9.80
C LEU A 225 -1.64 13.29 -11.09
N CYS A 226 -2.95 13.10 -11.03
CA CYS A 226 -3.81 13.33 -12.18
C CYS A 226 -3.80 14.81 -12.61
N ALA A 227 -3.82 15.75 -11.67
CA ALA A 227 -3.76 17.19 -11.95
C ALA A 227 -2.41 17.58 -12.58
N GLU A 228 -1.29 17.11 -12.01
CA GLU A 228 0.05 17.41 -12.53
C GLU A 228 0.28 16.78 -13.92
N ALA A 229 -0.25 15.57 -14.17
CA ALA A 229 -0.19 14.96 -15.51
C ALA A 229 -0.91 15.82 -16.57
N VAL A 230 -2.07 16.40 -16.23
CA VAL A 230 -2.76 17.37 -17.10
C VAL A 230 -1.89 18.60 -17.30
N MET A 231 -1.28 19.13 -16.25
CA MET A 231 -0.40 20.30 -16.34
C MET A 231 0.86 20.01 -17.18
N CYS A 232 1.45 18.81 -17.10
CA CYS A 232 2.54 18.38 -17.97
C CYS A 232 2.10 18.38 -19.45
N SER A 233 0.92 17.85 -19.75
CA SER A 233 0.36 17.88 -21.09
C SER A 233 0.10 19.32 -21.58
N VAL A 234 -0.40 20.21 -20.72
CA VAL A 234 -0.59 21.63 -21.04
C VAL A 234 0.75 22.32 -21.34
N ARG A 235 1.77 22.09 -20.51
CA ARG A 235 3.13 22.66 -20.73
C ARG A 235 3.73 22.19 -22.05
N LYS A 236 3.50 20.92 -22.42
CA LYS A 236 3.99 20.33 -23.68
C LYS A 236 3.31 20.95 -24.91
N ASN A 237 1.97 21.11 -24.84
CA ASN A 237 1.18 21.55 -26.00
C ASN A 237 1.07 23.08 -26.13
N TYR A 238 1.20 23.81 -25.03
CA TYR A 238 1.02 25.27 -24.98
C TYR A 238 2.14 25.98 -24.19
N PRO A 239 3.42 25.84 -24.55
CA PRO A 239 4.53 26.44 -23.81
C PRO A 239 4.47 27.98 -23.77
N GLN A 240 3.82 28.60 -24.77
CA GLN A 240 3.66 30.05 -24.87
C GLN A 240 2.77 30.67 -23.79
N ILE A 241 1.98 29.88 -23.05
CA ILE A 241 1.11 30.39 -21.99
C ILE A 241 1.90 31.14 -20.90
N TYR A 242 3.14 30.68 -20.61
CA TYR A 242 3.97 31.28 -19.57
C TYR A 242 4.56 32.64 -19.96
N ASN A 243 4.69 32.91 -21.26
CA ASN A 243 5.28 34.15 -21.79
C ASN A 243 4.22 35.18 -22.21
N SER A 244 2.95 34.83 -22.19
CA SER A 244 1.87 35.67 -22.66
C SER A 244 1.11 36.34 -21.51
N LYS A 245 0.79 37.63 -21.69
CA LYS A 245 -0.11 38.38 -20.79
C LYS A 245 -1.60 38.18 -21.12
N SER A 246 -1.93 37.59 -22.27
CA SER A 246 -3.30 37.34 -22.73
C SER A 246 -3.75 35.93 -22.43
N LYS A 247 -5.04 35.75 -22.13
CA LYS A 247 -5.64 34.43 -21.89
C LYS A 247 -5.79 33.69 -23.21
N TYR A 248 -5.09 32.55 -23.35
CA TYR A 248 -5.25 31.65 -24.49
C TYR A 248 -6.51 30.80 -24.38
N HIS A 249 -7.14 30.55 -25.52
CA HIS A 249 -8.24 29.60 -25.62
C HIS A 249 -7.67 28.19 -25.76
N ILE A 250 -7.69 27.41 -24.68
CA ILE A 250 -7.23 26.02 -24.68
C ILE A 250 -8.36 25.14 -25.23
N ASN A 251 -8.10 24.46 -26.34
CA ASN A 251 -9.06 23.51 -26.89
C ASN A 251 -8.89 22.15 -26.21
N GLU A 252 -9.86 21.82 -25.34
CA GLU A 252 -9.87 20.55 -24.59
C GLU A 252 -9.85 19.29 -25.46
N ARG A 253 -10.29 19.39 -26.76
CA ARG A 253 -10.30 18.25 -27.68
C ARG A 253 -8.90 17.83 -28.12
N HIS A 254 -7.94 18.75 -28.11
CA HIS A 254 -6.55 18.49 -28.49
C HIS A 254 -5.66 18.19 -27.29
N LEU A 255 -6.17 18.34 -26.06
CA LEU A 255 -5.40 18.05 -24.86
C LEU A 255 -5.48 16.56 -24.54
N LYS A 256 -4.48 15.80 -25.00
CA LYS A 256 -4.32 14.38 -24.70
C LYS A 256 -3.25 14.20 -23.65
N VAL A 257 -3.60 13.55 -22.54
CA VAL A 257 -2.64 13.20 -21.50
C VAL A 257 -2.05 11.83 -21.82
N GLU A 258 -0.74 11.79 -22.08
CA GLU A 258 0.00 10.60 -22.49
C GLU A 258 0.66 9.90 -21.30
N LYS A 259 1.17 8.68 -21.51
CA LYS A 259 1.86 7.91 -20.46
C LYS A 259 3.07 8.65 -19.88
N GLU A 260 3.81 9.33 -20.75
CA GLU A 260 5.00 10.12 -20.39
C GLU A 260 4.68 11.27 -19.44
N ASP A 261 3.51 11.92 -19.63
CA ASP A 261 3.08 13.03 -18.78
C ASP A 261 2.81 12.54 -17.34
N PHE A 262 2.21 11.36 -17.17
CA PHE A 262 2.04 10.72 -15.87
C PHE A 262 3.36 10.30 -15.22
N LEU A 263 4.32 9.81 -16.02
CA LEU A 263 5.62 9.41 -15.49
C LEU A 263 6.43 10.62 -15.02
N LYS A 264 6.40 11.72 -15.77
CA LYS A 264 7.00 13.00 -15.35
C LYS A 264 6.30 13.56 -14.12
N ALA A 265 4.97 13.57 -14.08
CA ALA A 265 4.18 14.03 -12.94
C ALA A 265 4.52 13.23 -11.67
N ARG A 266 4.72 11.91 -11.78
CA ARG A 266 5.11 11.06 -10.64
C ARG A 266 6.47 11.43 -10.07
N GLN A 267 7.43 11.85 -10.89
CA GLN A 267 8.77 12.28 -10.43
C GLN A 267 8.69 13.58 -9.61
N ASN A 268 7.71 14.44 -9.91
CA ASN A 268 7.56 15.74 -9.24
C ASN A 268 6.77 15.67 -7.93
N ILE A 269 6.08 14.55 -7.65
CA ILE A 269 5.22 14.42 -6.48
C ILE A 269 5.88 13.52 -5.44
N VAL A 270 6.11 14.09 -4.25
CA VAL A 270 6.52 13.33 -3.06
C VAL A 270 5.26 12.91 -2.31
N PRO A 271 4.98 11.60 -2.18
CA PRO A 271 3.79 11.11 -1.50
C PRO A 271 3.75 11.57 -0.04
N ALA A 272 2.55 11.82 0.47
CA ALA A 272 2.35 12.21 1.87
C ALA A 272 2.88 11.14 2.84
N SER A 273 2.85 9.89 2.41
CA SER A 273 3.41 8.77 3.15
C SER A 273 4.92 8.85 3.36
N HIS A 274 5.69 9.37 2.41
CA HIS A 274 7.14 9.52 2.54
C HIS A 274 7.55 10.64 3.52
N ARG A 275 6.59 11.43 3.99
CA ARG A 275 6.80 12.45 5.03
C ARG A 275 6.69 11.87 6.45
N VAL A 276 6.24 10.62 6.57
CA VAL A 276 6.14 9.84 7.81
C VAL A 276 6.95 8.55 7.58
N ILE A 277 7.63 8.03 8.59
CA ILE A 277 8.37 6.76 8.50
C ILE A 277 7.38 5.66 8.16
N ILE A 278 7.49 5.12 6.95
CA ILE A 278 6.59 4.09 6.42
C ILE A 278 7.38 2.85 6.07
N ALA A 279 6.68 1.71 6.21
CA ALA A 279 7.16 0.40 5.80
C ALA A 279 7.81 0.44 4.42
N PRO A 280 9.00 -0.15 4.23
CA PRO A 280 9.69 -0.21 2.95
C PRO A 280 8.97 -1.17 1.99
N ILE A 281 7.75 -0.83 1.59
CA ILE A 281 6.93 -1.64 0.71
C ILE A 281 7.47 -1.54 -0.71
N LYS A 282 8.04 -2.63 -1.23
CA LYS A 282 8.64 -2.66 -2.56
C LYS A 282 8.45 -4.04 -3.19
N SER A 283 8.02 -4.10 -4.44
CA SER A 283 8.00 -5.37 -5.18
C SER A 283 9.43 -5.88 -5.42
N LEU A 284 9.59 -7.21 -5.50
CA LEU A 284 10.88 -7.80 -5.84
C LEU A 284 11.37 -7.25 -7.19
N SER A 285 12.59 -6.75 -7.21
CA SER A 285 13.21 -6.20 -8.43
C SER A 285 13.35 -7.30 -9.48
N LEU A 286 13.07 -7.00 -10.75
CA LEU A 286 13.25 -7.94 -11.86
C LEU A 286 14.68 -8.48 -11.93
N LYS A 287 15.67 -7.67 -11.58
CA LYS A 287 17.08 -8.08 -11.55
C LYS A 287 17.31 -9.20 -10.53
N ILE A 288 16.74 -9.10 -9.32
CA ILE A 288 16.95 -10.02 -8.20
C ILE A 288 15.96 -11.19 -8.22
N GLN A 289 14.90 -11.09 -9.00
CA GLN A 289 13.85 -12.10 -9.08
C GLN A 289 14.38 -13.53 -9.28
N PRO A 290 15.37 -13.83 -10.15
CA PRO A 290 15.89 -15.20 -10.30
C PRO A 290 16.56 -15.76 -9.05
N LEU A 291 17.08 -14.91 -8.16
CA LEU A 291 17.73 -15.34 -6.93
C LEU A 291 16.72 -15.68 -5.83
N LEU A 292 15.68 -14.86 -5.66
CA LEU A 292 14.81 -14.87 -4.48
C LEU A 292 13.34 -15.24 -4.74
N GLN A 293 12.92 -15.44 -5.99
CA GLN A 293 11.52 -15.73 -6.33
C GLN A 293 11.03 -17.05 -5.73
N GLU A 294 11.87 -18.10 -5.76
CA GLU A 294 11.50 -19.39 -5.16
C GLU A 294 11.36 -19.29 -3.65
N ASP A 295 12.30 -18.57 -2.99
CA ASP A 295 12.24 -18.36 -1.55
C ASP A 295 10.99 -17.59 -1.16
N LEU A 296 10.63 -16.54 -1.92
CA LEU A 296 9.38 -15.81 -1.75
C LEU A 296 8.15 -16.70 -1.90
N ALA A 297 8.14 -17.60 -2.90
CA ALA A 297 7.03 -18.53 -3.11
C ALA A 297 6.88 -19.53 -1.95
N VAL A 298 8.00 -20.05 -1.43
CA VAL A 298 8.00 -20.94 -0.26
C VAL A 298 7.49 -20.22 0.99
N ILE A 299 7.96 -18.98 1.24
CA ILE A 299 7.49 -18.18 2.38
C ILE A 299 5.98 -17.93 2.28
N LEU A 300 5.48 -17.59 1.10
CA LEU A 300 4.04 -17.38 0.88
C LEU A 300 3.23 -18.66 1.12
N SER A 301 3.70 -19.82 0.68
CA SER A 301 3.03 -21.09 0.94
C SER A 301 2.98 -21.39 2.45
N ARG A 302 4.05 -21.11 3.19
CA ARG A 302 4.07 -21.23 4.66
C ARG A 302 3.10 -20.25 5.32
N LEU A 303 3.06 -19.00 4.87
CA LEU A 303 2.09 -18.02 5.38
C LEU A 303 0.64 -18.46 5.17
N GLN A 304 0.34 -19.12 4.05
CA GLN A 304 -1.00 -19.68 3.80
C GLN A 304 -1.38 -20.78 4.80
N THR A 305 -0.40 -21.55 5.28
CA THR A 305 -0.65 -22.57 6.31
C THR A 305 -0.71 -22.00 7.73
N LEU A 306 0.04 -20.92 8.01
CA LEU A 306 0.12 -20.30 9.33
C LEU A 306 -1.04 -19.33 9.58
N CYS A 307 -1.50 -18.63 8.55
CA CYS A 307 -2.54 -17.61 8.70
C CYS A 307 -3.94 -18.22 8.62
N PRO A 308 -4.90 -17.75 9.44
CA PRO A 308 -6.29 -18.17 9.35
C PRO A 308 -6.90 -17.77 8.00
N ASP A 309 -7.86 -18.57 7.53
CA ASP A 309 -8.57 -18.33 6.28
C ASP A 309 -9.16 -16.90 6.23
N GLY A 310 -8.91 -16.21 5.13
CA GLY A 310 -9.39 -14.84 4.90
C GLY A 310 -8.44 -13.72 5.34
N MET A 311 -7.35 -13.99 6.07
CA MET A 311 -6.39 -12.94 6.43
C MET A 311 -5.53 -12.52 5.23
N LEU A 312 -5.17 -13.46 4.36
CA LEU A 312 -4.32 -13.24 3.19
C LEU A 312 -5.08 -12.81 1.93
N THR A 313 -6.41 -12.91 1.92
CA THR A 313 -7.25 -12.52 0.78
C THR A 313 -8.07 -11.28 1.08
N SER A 314 -8.23 -10.40 0.11
CA SER A 314 -9.05 -9.19 0.27
C SER A 314 -10.56 -9.49 0.39
N ASP A 315 -11.00 -10.71 0.10
CA ASP A 315 -12.41 -11.12 0.06
C ASP A 315 -12.86 -11.80 1.36
N ASN A 316 -12.87 -11.07 2.46
CA ASN A 316 -13.36 -11.54 3.79
C ASN A 316 -14.91 -11.72 3.87
N ILE A 317 -15.61 -12.08 2.78
CA ILE A 317 -17.09 -12.06 2.75
C ILE A 317 -17.73 -13.44 2.85
N THR A 318 -17.00 -14.53 2.66
CA THR A 318 -17.56 -15.88 2.80
C THR A 318 -17.00 -16.59 4.01
N GLY A 319 -17.66 -16.32 5.15
CA GLY A 319 -17.40 -17.04 6.39
C GLY A 319 -17.72 -18.54 6.25
N LYS A 320 -16.71 -19.33 5.96
CA LYS A 320 -16.61 -20.72 6.39
C LYS A 320 -15.26 -20.86 7.07
N ALA A 321 -15.26 -20.56 8.36
CA ALA A 321 -14.16 -20.87 9.23
C ALA A 321 -14.02 -22.39 9.33
N THR A 322 -13.10 -22.97 8.58
CA THR A 322 -12.70 -24.38 8.70
C THR A 322 -11.19 -24.49 8.78
N SER A 323 -10.56 -23.77 9.70
CA SER A 323 -9.18 -24.10 10.00
C SER A 323 -8.88 -23.95 11.48
N LYS A 324 -8.30 -25.01 12.01
CA LYS A 324 -7.79 -25.17 13.38
C LYS A 324 -6.45 -24.44 13.56
N SER A 325 -6.24 -23.23 12.99
CA SER A 325 -5.01 -22.51 13.26
C SER A 325 -5.13 -21.75 14.59
N SER A 326 -4.51 -22.30 15.60
CA SER A 326 -4.52 -21.83 16.97
C SER A 326 -3.35 -20.88 17.24
N GLY A 327 -3.30 -19.68 16.68
CA GLY A 327 -2.23 -18.77 17.09
C GLY A 327 -2.18 -17.46 16.32
N CYS A 328 -1.58 -16.44 16.96
CA CYS A 328 -1.08 -15.27 16.26
C CYS A 328 0.01 -15.74 15.27
N PRO A 329 -0.19 -15.64 13.94
CA PRO A 329 0.78 -16.10 12.98
C PRO A 329 2.07 -15.29 13.11
N ARG A 330 3.20 -16.01 13.20
CA ARG A 330 4.53 -15.41 13.30
C ARG A 330 5.44 -16.02 12.26
N ILE A 331 6.30 -15.22 11.68
CA ILE A 331 7.36 -15.72 10.80
C ILE A 331 8.63 -14.93 11.02
N LEU A 332 9.72 -15.65 11.18
CA LEU A 332 11.07 -15.12 11.27
C LEU A 332 11.84 -15.49 10.01
N LEU A 333 12.37 -14.49 9.33
CA LEU A 333 13.31 -14.66 8.22
C LEU A 333 14.71 -14.42 8.76
N CYS A 334 15.56 -15.44 8.70
CA CYS A 334 16.93 -15.37 9.16
C CYS A 334 17.92 -15.87 8.10
N GLY A 335 19.19 -15.52 8.21
CA GLY A 335 20.24 -15.90 7.29
C GLY A 335 21.46 -14.99 7.42
N ASP A 336 22.59 -15.43 6.89
CA ASP A 336 23.85 -14.67 6.91
C ASP A 336 23.85 -13.46 5.96
N ASP A 337 22.86 -13.40 5.07
CA ASP A 337 22.72 -12.36 4.04
C ASP A 337 21.61 -11.36 4.42
N GLU A 338 21.81 -10.10 4.10
CA GLU A 338 20.81 -9.04 4.32
C GLU A 338 19.64 -9.08 3.31
N SER A 339 19.66 -10.00 2.34
CA SER A 339 18.67 -10.06 1.26
C SER A 339 17.24 -10.25 1.76
N HIS A 340 17.05 -10.97 2.87
CA HIS A 340 15.74 -11.15 3.48
C HIS A 340 15.16 -9.85 4.06
N THR A 341 15.99 -8.95 4.62
CA THR A 341 15.54 -7.65 5.09
C THR A 341 15.42 -6.63 3.97
N ARG A 342 16.37 -6.63 3.01
CA ARG A 342 16.39 -5.66 1.90
C ARG A 342 15.35 -5.95 0.82
N HIS A 343 15.05 -7.21 0.55
CA HIS A 343 14.24 -7.62 -0.59
C HIS A 343 13.02 -8.45 -0.22
N LEU A 344 13.18 -9.53 0.56
CA LEU A 344 12.08 -10.45 0.86
C LEU A 344 11.05 -9.82 1.81
N GLY A 345 11.48 -9.16 2.88
CA GLY A 345 10.60 -8.44 3.80
C GLY A 345 9.74 -7.41 3.06
N PRO A 346 10.34 -6.42 2.36
CA PRO A 346 9.61 -5.46 1.53
C PRO A 346 8.71 -6.09 0.46
N ALA A 347 9.11 -7.21 -0.16
CA ALA A 347 8.31 -7.91 -1.15
C ALA A 347 7.07 -8.58 -0.51
N LEU A 348 7.20 -9.16 0.67
CA LEU A 348 6.09 -9.69 1.44
C LEU A 348 5.11 -8.58 1.86
N LEU A 349 5.63 -7.44 2.32
CA LEU A 349 4.80 -6.27 2.63
C LEU A 349 4.04 -5.76 1.41
N HIS A 350 4.66 -5.81 0.22
CA HIS A 350 3.99 -5.44 -1.03
C HIS A 350 2.83 -6.39 -1.37
N ILE A 351 3.02 -7.70 -1.16
CA ILE A 351 1.97 -8.70 -1.42
C ILE A 351 0.83 -8.56 -0.41
N LEU A 352 1.16 -8.27 0.84
CA LEU A 352 0.21 -8.09 1.94
C LEU A 352 -0.24 -6.62 2.12
N GLU A 353 -0.12 -5.80 1.10
CA GLU A 353 -0.44 -4.35 1.13
C GLU A 353 -1.87 -4.04 1.59
N HIS A 354 -2.78 -5.01 1.51
CA HIS A 354 -4.16 -4.87 1.99
C HIS A 354 -4.29 -4.87 3.52
N LEU A 355 -3.24 -5.32 4.24
CA LEU A 355 -3.18 -5.27 5.70
C LEU A 355 -2.51 -3.97 6.16
N PRO A 356 -3.06 -3.28 7.17
CA PRO A 356 -2.38 -2.17 7.80
C PRO A 356 -1.07 -2.65 8.41
N CYS A 357 0.05 -2.06 7.97
CA CYS A 357 1.39 -2.42 8.42
C CYS A 357 1.88 -1.44 9.48
N HIS A 358 2.32 -1.97 10.62
CA HIS A 358 2.97 -1.25 11.70
C HIS A 358 4.42 -1.69 11.78
N ILE A 359 5.35 -0.72 11.73
CA ILE A 359 6.79 -0.99 11.81
C ILE A 359 7.27 -0.77 13.22
N LEU A 360 8.15 -1.66 13.66
CA LEU A 360 8.93 -1.54 14.87
C LEU A 360 10.41 -1.73 14.52
N ASP A 361 11.09 -0.62 14.24
CA ASP A 361 12.53 -0.56 13.94
C ASP A 361 13.23 0.47 14.84
N VAL A 362 14.55 0.59 14.70
CA VAL A 362 15.36 1.55 15.47
C VAL A 362 14.81 2.96 15.34
N THR A 363 14.44 3.37 14.13
CA THR A 363 13.99 4.75 13.88
C THR A 363 12.66 5.03 14.56
N THR A 364 11.73 4.07 14.54
CA THR A 364 10.41 4.22 15.18
C THR A 364 10.45 4.13 16.69
N LEU A 365 11.45 3.44 17.26
CA LEU A 365 11.65 3.38 18.71
C LEU A 365 12.15 4.70 19.28
N PHE A 366 12.98 5.42 18.53
CA PHE A 366 13.61 6.67 18.97
C PHE A 366 13.03 7.92 18.26
N GLU A 367 11.87 7.79 17.55
CA GLU A 367 11.23 8.88 16.80
C GLU A 367 10.79 10.04 17.71
N GLU A 368 10.29 9.72 18.91
CA GLU A 368 9.82 10.73 19.85
C GLU A 368 10.90 11.03 20.91
N THR A 369 11.52 12.18 20.81
CA THR A 369 12.48 12.66 21.81
C THR A 369 11.81 12.77 23.19
N GLY A 370 12.34 12.05 24.19
CA GLY A 370 11.87 12.08 25.57
C GLY A 370 10.91 10.99 25.99
N LYS A 371 10.59 10.04 25.11
CA LYS A 371 9.92 8.77 25.48
C LYS A 371 10.94 7.64 25.58
N ALA A 372 10.73 6.76 26.56
CA ALA A 372 11.52 5.54 26.68
C ALA A 372 11.15 4.55 25.56
N ALA A 373 12.10 3.70 25.14
CA ALA A 373 11.89 2.70 24.09
C ALA A 373 10.72 1.75 24.40
N GLU A 374 10.54 1.41 25.68
CA GLU A 374 9.45 0.56 26.17
C GLU A 374 8.07 1.19 25.91
N GLU A 375 7.93 2.49 26.16
CA GLU A 375 6.67 3.20 25.94
C GLU A 375 6.32 3.24 24.45
N ALA A 376 7.33 3.49 23.60
CA ALA A 376 7.17 3.48 22.14
C ALA A 376 6.71 2.09 21.64
N MET A 377 7.33 1.00 22.13
CA MET A 377 6.94 -0.37 21.80
C MET A 377 5.51 -0.68 22.23
N ILE A 378 5.16 -0.37 23.48
CA ILE A 378 3.83 -0.59 24.02
C ILE A 378 2.79 0.16 23.18
N GLN A 379 3.06 1.40 22.81
CA GLN A 379 2.16 2.22 22.03
C GLN A 379 1.97 1.67 20.60
N LYS A 380 3.06 1.28 19.91
CA LYS A 380 3.00 0.69 18.56
C LYS A 380 2.20 -0.62 18.54
N ILE A 381 2.45 -1.51 19.51
CA ILE A 381 1.73 -2.78 19.61
C ILE A 381 0.25 -2.55 19.97
N LYS A 382 -0.07 -1.62 20.86
CA LYS A 382 -1.47 -1.22 21.14
C LYS A 382 -2.16 -0.69 19.89
N THR A 383 -1.47 0.11 19.09
CA THR A 383 -2.01 0.64 17.82
C THR A 383 -2.24 -0.46 16.80
N ALA A 384 -1.31 -1.42 16.67
CA ALA A 384 -1.49 -2.60 15.82
C ALA A 384 -2.69 -3.44 16.25
N ARG A 385 -2.87 -3.68 17.56
CA ARG A 385 -4.02 -4.41 18.11
C ARG A 385 -5.37 -3.72 17.86
N ARG A 386 -5.41 -2.40 17.71
CA ARG A 386 -6.65 -1.67 17.38
C ARG A 386 -7.05 -1.81 15.91
N ASN A 387 -6.08 -2.03 15.03
CA ASN A 387 -6.28 -2.02 13.58
C ASN A 387 -6.37 -3.43 12.96
N LEU A 388 -6.87 -4.40 13.69
CA LEU A 388 -6.97 -5.79 13.22
C LEU A 388 -7.93 -5.96 12.02
N PRO A 389 -7.61 -6.84 11.05
CA PRO A 389 -6.37 -7.61 10.93
C PRO A 389 -5.19 -6.72 10.53
N ALA A 390 -4.04 -6.89 11.18
CA ALA A 390 -2.86 -6.05 11.01
C ALA A 390 -1.58 -6.86 10.82
N LEU A 391 -0.54 -6.21 10.28
CA LEU A 391 0.80 -6.74 10.14
C LEU A 391 1.77 -5.92 11.01
N LEU A 392 2.52 -6.60 11.88
CA LEU A 392 3.62 -6.01 12.63
C LEU A 392 4.94 -6.44 11.98
N TYR A 393 5.68 -5.49 11.42
CA TYR A 393 6.93 -5.72 10.74
C TYR A 393 8.11 -5.23 11.56
N MET A 394 9.11 -6.08 11.77
CA MET A 394 10.28 -5.82 12.58
C MET A 394 11.55 -6.14 11.78
N PRO A 395 12.05 -5.16 11.00
CA PRO A 395 13.27 -5.36 10.20
C PRO A 395 14.50 -5.37 11.09
N GLY A 396 15.42 -6.32 10.83
CA GLY A 396 16.73 -6.35 11.47
C GLY A 396 16.65 -6.35 13.00
N VAL A 397 15.93 -7.29 13.59
CA VAL A 397 15.63 -7.31 15.03
C VAL A 397 16.89 -7.22 15.90
N LEU A 398 18.01 -7.79 15.47
CA LEU A 398 19.28 -7.73 16.22
C LEU A 398 19.83 -6.31 16.30
N THR A 399 19.65 -5.50 15.27
CA THR A 399 20.19 -4.14 15.22
C THR A 399 19.68 -3.27 16.38
N TRP A 400 18.39 -3.37 16.71
CA TRP A 400 17.84 -2.61 17.84
C TRP A 400 17.95 -3.40 19.15
N TRP A 401 18.01 -4.74 19.11
CA TRP A 401 18.18 -5.58 20.28
C TRP A 401 19.47 -5.26 21.06
N ASP A 402 20.54 -4.99 20.33
CA ASP A 402 21.85 -4.62 20.91
C ASP A 402 21.88 -3.17 21.42
N LEU A 403 20.98 -2.31 20.92
CA LEU A 403 20.91 -0.89 21.29
C LEU A 403 20.01 -0.59 22.49
N VAL A 404 19.06 -1.48 22.81
CA VAL A 404 18.10 -1.24 23.88
C VAL A 404 18.54 -1.85 25.20
N ASP A 405 18.07 -1.25 26.29
CA ASP A 405 18.35 -1.73 27.64
C ASP A 405 17.67 -3.07 27.93
N GLU A 406 18.14 -3.77 28.96
CA GLU A 406 17.58 -5.06 29.40
C GLU A 406 16.07 -4.95 29.74
N THR A 407 15.64 -3.84 30.35
CA THR A 407 14.23 -3.57 30.64
C THR A 407 13.37 -3.58 29.39
N ALA A 408 13.83 -2.94 28.32
CA ALA A 408 13.14 -2.90 27.04
C ALA A 408 13.05 -4.30 26.38
N ARG A 409 14.11 -5.12 26.50
CA ARG A 409 14.14 -6.52 26.01
C ARG A 409 13.10 -7.37 26.74
N VAL A 410 13.03 -7.26 28.09
CA VAL A 410 12.05 -7.98 28.92
C VAL A 410 10.63 -7.55 28.59
N VAL A 411 10.38 -6.24 28.43
CA VAL A 411 9.07 -5.71 28.03
C VAL A 411 8.68 -6.23 26.65
N PHE A 412 9.60 -6.22 25.69
CA PHE A 412 9.37 -6.73 24.34
C PHE A 412 8.98 -8.22 24.33
N THR A 413 9.77 -9.07 24.98
CA THR A 413 9.51 -10.52 25.05
C THR A 413 8.19 -10.81 25.76
N SER A 414 7.88 -10.09 26.83
CA SER A 414 6.59 -10.18 27.55
C SER A 414 5.42 -9.78 26.63
N LEU A 415 5.54 -8.67 25.91
CA LEU A 415 4.52 -8.23 24.95
C LEU A 415 4.29 -9.24 23.82
N MET A 416 5.38 -9.81 23.29
CA MET A 416 5.31 -10.83 22.24
C MET A 416 4.68 -12.13 22.74
N ARG A 417 5.04 -12.61 23.94
CA ARG A 417 4.43 -13.78 24.57
C ARG A 417 2.95 -13.54 24.91
N GLY A 418 2.59 -12.31 25.30
CA GLY A 418 1.22 -11.89 25.60
C GLY A 418 0.34 -11.62 24.38
N LEU A 419 0.84 -11.82 23.14
CA LEU A 419 0.01 -11.79 21.94
C LEU A 419 -0.80 -13.08 21.87
N ASP A 420 -2.07 -12.99 22.31
CA ASP A 420 -3.01 -14.09 22.31
C ASP A 420 -3.21 -14.68 20.91
N ARG A 421 -3.44 -15.99 20.88
CA ARG A 421 -3.69 -16.77 19.67
C ARG A 421 -4.95 -16.37 18.90
N SER A 422 -5.85 -15.64 19.55
CA SER A 422 -7.08 -15.11 18.93
C SER A 422 -6.88 -13.79 18.18
N VAL A 423 -5.70 -13.16 18.31
CA VAL A 423 -5.42 -11.87 17.68
C VAL A 423 -5.05 -12.09 16.21
N HIS A 424 -5.86 -11.58 15.28
CA HIS A 424 -5.61 -11.63 13.83
C HIS A 424 -4.51 -10.63 13.42
N MET A 425 -3.30 -10.85 13.94
CA MET A 425 -2.12 -10.02 13.65
C MET A 425 -0.98 -10.91 13.17
N LEU A 426 -0.43 -10.62 11.99
CA LEU A 426 0.76 -11.29 11.49
C LEU A 426 2.01 -10.57 12.01
N VAL A 427 2.92 -11.31 12.66
CA VAL A 427 4.22 -10.79 13.08
C VAL A 427 5.28 -11.29 12.11
N LEU A 428 5.92 -10.37 11.39
CA LEU A 428 7.02 -10.63 10.46
C LEU A 428 8.30 -10.01 11.01
N MET A 429 9.28 -10.85 11.37
CA MET A 429 10.60 -10.40 11.81
C MET A 429 11.68 -10.80 10.83
N THR A 430 12.77 -10.02 10.77
CA THR A 430 13.98 -10.39 10.02
C THR A 430 15.20 -10.27 10.93
N ALA A 431 16.15 -11.20 10.82
CA ALA A 431 17.37 -11.21 11.61
C ALA A 431 18.60 -11.53 10.74
N HIS A 432 19.66 -10.71 10.82
CA HIS A 432 20.88 -10.84 10.03
C HIS A 432 21.87 -11.86 10.65
N CYS A 433 21.36 -13.02 11.01
CA CYS A 433 22.20 -14.12 11.50
C CYS A 433 21.53 -15.45 11.19
N ARG A 434 22.31 -16.53 11.25
CA ARG A 434 21.75 -17.88 11.25
C ARG A 434 20.97 -18.10 12.54
N ARG A 435 20.00 -19.01 12.46
CA ARG A 435 19.18 -19.35 13.61
C ARG A 435 19.98 -19.73 14.87
N VAL A 436 21.08 -20.44 14.70
CA VAL A 436 21.94 -20.89 15.81
C VAL A 436 22.53 -19.71 16.61
N ASN A 437 22.74 -18.58 15.97
CA ASN A 437 23.34 -17.38 16.55
C ASN A 437 22.31 -16.36 17.07
N LEU A 438 21.02 -16.71 17.07
CA LEU A 438 19.96 -15.84 17.62
C LEU A 438 20.02 -15.83 19.15
N PRO A 439 19.77 -14.68 19.81
CA PRO A 439 19.52 -14.63 21.24
C PRO A 439 18.42 -15.61 21.65
N SER A 440 18.63 -16.32 22.78
CA SER A 440 17.68 -17.33 23.28
C SER A 440 16.28 -16.79 23.45
N GLU A 441 16.16 -15.55 23.94
CA GLU A 441 14.89 -14.88 24.20
C GLU A 441 14.07 -14.65 22.91
N ILE A 442 14.74 -14.39 21.78
CA ILE A 442 14.10 -14.24 20.48
C ILE A 442 13.79 -15.61 19.88
N ALA A 443 14.74 -16.56 19.99
CA ALA A 443 14.58 -17.90 19.43
C ALA A 443 13.38 -18.64 20.05
N GLU A 444 13.12 -18.47 21.35
CA GLU A 444 11.99 -19.06 22.07
C GLU A 444 10.61 -18.51 21.64
N LEU A 445 10.57 -17.36 20.95
CA LEU A 445 9.30 -16.80 20.47
C LEU A 445 8.72 -17.57 19.27
N TYR A 446 9.52 -18.43 18.63
CA TYR A 446 9.19 -19.13 17.38
C TYR A 446 9.24 -20.65 17.53
N ASP A 447 8.27 -21.32 16.94
CA ASP A 447 8.18 -22.78 16.89
C ASP A 447 8.57 -23.31 15.52
N ASP A 448 9.67 -24.08 15.45
CA ASP A 448 10.17 -24.70 14.23
C ASP A 448 9.22 -25.72 13.66
N ASN A 449 8.58 -26.49 14.54
CA ASN A 449 7.68 -27.58 14.12
C ASN A 449 6.48 -27.01 13.37
N ARG A 450 6.17 -25.74 13.57
CA ARG A 450 5.10 -25.02 12.84
C ARG A 450 5.61 -24.36 11.55
N GLY A 451 6.91 -24.36 11.30
CA GLY A 451 7.50 -23.70 10.15
C GLY A 451 7.53 -22.16 10.27
N GLU A 452 7.53 -21.64 11.51
CA GLU A 452 7.56 -20.20 11.80
C GLU A 452 8.92 -19.55 11.51
N VAL A 453 9.98 -20.38 11.34
CA VAL A 453 11.32 -19.91 10.98
C VAL A 453 11.65 -20.28 9.55
N TYR A 454 12.13 -19.33 8.77
CA TYR A 454 12.64 -19.54 7.42
C TYR A 454 14.08 -19.04 7.32
N GLU A 455 15.00 -19.95 7.07
CA GLU A 455 16.42 -19.62 6.86
C GLU A 455 16.68 -19.46 5.36
N VAL A 456 17.07 -18.24 4.96
CA VAL A 456 17.45 -17.92 3.58
C VAL A 456 18.87 -18.40 3.33
N ARG A 457 19.01 -19.33 2.40
CA ARG A 457 20.30 -19.93 2.03
C ARG A 457 20.94 -19.18 0.86
N SER A 458 22.24 -19.36 0.71
CA SER A 458 22.96 -18.84 -0.46
C SER A 458 22.34 -19.38 -1.77
N PRO A 459 22.25 -18.56 -2.84
CA PRO A 459 21.61 -18.94 -4.08
C PRO A 459 22.30 -20.15 -4.75
N SER A 460 21.51 -21.11 -5.25
CA SER A 460 22.02 -22.27 -5.99
C SER A 460 22.75 -21.86 -7.29
N PRO A 461 23.66 -22.69 -7.82
CA PRO A 461 24.34 -22.41 -9.08
C PRO A 461 23.39 -22.12 -10.25
N GLN A 462 22.22 -22.77 -10.28
CA GLN A 462 21.20 -22.52 -11.31
C GLN A 462 20.57 -21.12 -11.17
N LYS A 463 20.26 -20.69 -9.94
CA LYS A 463 19.76 -19.33 -9.67
C LYS A 463 20.80 -18.28 -10.06
N ARG A 464 22.07 -18.49 -9.72
CA ARG A 464 23.19 -17.60 -10.09
C ARG A 464 23.35 -17.52 -11.60
N ARG A 465 23.31 -18.67 -12.32
CA ARG A 465 23.37 -18.70 -13.77
C ARG A 465 22.22 -17.90 -14.39
N SER A 466 20.99 -18.09 -13.95
CA SER A 466 19.84 -17.34 -14.44
C SER A 466 19.95 -15.83 -14.15
N PHE A 467 20.54 -15.48 -13.03
CA PHE A 467 20.77 -14.08 -12.63
C PHE A 467 21.77 -13.39 -13.56
N PHE A 468 22.96 -13.98 -13.78
CA PHE A 468 23.99 -13.37 -14.63
C PHE A 468 23.65 -13.44 -16.13
N LYS A 469 22.88 -14.40 -16.60
CA LYS A 469 22.39 -14.42 -17.98
C LYS A 469 21.56 -13.17 -18.35
N GLN A 470 20.96 -12.51 -17.40
CA GLN A 470 20.20 -11.26 -17.65
C GLN A 470 21.08 -10.11 -18.15
N LEU A 471 22.37 -10.06 -17.77
CA LEU A 471 23.32 -9.05 -18.25
C LEU A 471 23.42 -9.04 -19.77
N PHE A 472 23.34 -10.22 -20.39
CA PHE A 472 23.58 -10.39 -21.82
C PHE A 472 22.29 -10.40 -22.66
N ASN A 473 21.12 -10.55 -22.03
CA ASN A 473 19.83 -10.57 -22.73
C ASN A 473 19.26 -9.20 -23.09
N GLY A 474 20.03 -8.12 -22.89
CA GLY A 474 19.66 -6.75 -23.26
C GLY A 474 18.55 -6.18 -22.35
N ILE A 475 18.82 -5.07 -21.74
CA ILE A 475 17.93 -4.33 -20.81
C ILE A 475 16.63 -3.86 -21.53
N ASP A 476 16.65 -3.78 -22.86
CA ASP A 476 15.51 -3.31 -23.67
C ASP A 476 14.28 -4.24 -23.65
N ASN A 477 14.45 -5.52 -23.33
CA ASN A 477 13.33 -6.46 -23.17
C ASN A 477 12.74 -6.49 -21.76
N LEU A 478 13.36 -5.84 -20.78
CA LEU A 478 12.92 -5.84 -19.37
C LEU A 478 11.80 -4.82 -19.09
N SER A 479 11.67 -3.78 -19.93
CA SER A 479 10.61 -2.78 -19.78
C SER A 479 9.21 -3.30 -20.17
N ASP A 480 9.14 -4.28 -21.08
CA ASP A 480 7.86 -4.85 -21.57
C ASP A 480 7.40 -6.11 -20.82
N ARG A 481 8.29 -6.76 -20.07
CA ARG A 481 7.95 -7.93 -19.23
C ARG A 481 7.53 -7.58 -17.80
N SER A 482 7.02 -6.38 -17.56
CA SER A 482 6.37 -6.02 -16.28
C SER A 482 4.98 -6.67 -16.11
N SER A 483 4.84 -7.91 -16.52
CA SER A 483 3.67 -8.68 -16.19
C SER A 483 3.88 -9.32 -14.82
N GLN A 484 3.38 -8.69 -13.77
CA GLN A 484 2.94 -9.33 -12.51
C GLN A 484 1.98 -10.51 -12.77
N ALA A 485 1.86 -10.94 -14.04
CA ALA A 485 0.96 -11.98 -14.48
C ALA A 485 1.29 -13.37 -13.90
N ASP A 486 2.54 -13.62 -13.53
CA ASP A 486 2.95 -14.97 -13.12
C ASP A 486 2.82 -15.23 -11.61
N LEU A 487 2.76 -14.19 -10.77
CA LEU A 487 2.43 -14.35 -9.34
C LEU A 487 0.94 -14.09 -9.04
N ALA A 488 0.22 -13.47 -9.97
CA ALA A 488 -1.21 -13.21 -9.84
C ALA A 488 -2.09 -14.47 -9.72
N PRO A 489 -1.76 -15.64 -10.31
CA PRO A 489 -2.57 -16.85 -10.14
C PRO A 489 -2.51 -17.45 -8.73
N ILE A 490 -1.43 -17.22 -7.99
CA ILE A 490 -1.24 -17.82 -6.66
C ILE A 490 -1.96 -17.00 -5.58
N LEU A 491 -2.02 -15.68 -5.72
CA LEU A 491 -2.58 -14.76 -4.72
C LEU A 491 -3.93 -14.15 -5.10
N TYR A 492 -4.23 -14.10 -6.40
CA TYR A 492 -5.51 -13.61 -6.92
C TYR A 492 -6.15 -14.72 -7.77
N PRO A 493 -6.85 -15.71 -7.19
CA PRO A 493 -7.60 -16.67 -7.98
C PRO A 493 -8.56 -15.89 -8.89
N LYS A 494 -8.43 -16.10 -10.21
CA LYS A 494 -9.39 -15.53 -11.18
C LYS A 494 -10.77 -15.92 -10.69
N LYS A 495 -11.68 -14.95 -10.50
CA LYS A 495 -13.10 -15.21 -10.28
C LYS A 495 -13.54 -16.17 -11.37
N LEU A 496 -13.77 -17.42 -11.01
CA LEU A 496 -14.52 -18.35 -11.82
C LEU A 496 -15.86 -17.67 -12.10
N LYS A 497 -16.13 -17.35 -13.36
CA LYS A 497 -17.44 -16.87 -13.80
C LYS A 497 -18.43 -17.94 -13.35
N GLY A 498 -19.19 -17.64 -12.32
CA GLY A 498 -20.28 -18.48 -11.88
C GLY A 498 -21.23 -18.67 -13.06
N GLU A 499 -21.35 -19.89 -13.52
CA GLU A 499 -22.44 -20.30 -14.39
C GLU A 499 -23.74 -20.04 -13.64
N ASN A 500 -24.43 -18.96 -14.03
CA ASN A 500 -25.82 -18.74 -13.66
C ASN A 500 -26.68 -19.84 -14.29
N LYS A 501 -26.85 -20.96 -13.59
CA LYS A 501 -27.95 -21.90 -13.83
C LYS A 501 -29.23 -21.20 -13.41
N LYS A 502 -29.94 -20.62 -14.38
CA LYS A 502 -31.35 -20.25 -14.23
C LYS A 502 -32.18 -21.53 -14.06
N PRO A 503 -33.16 -21.54 -13.15
CA PRO A 503 -34.09 -22.67 -13.05
C PRO A 503 -34.94 -22.75 -14.33
N ARG A 504 -35.04 -23.97 -14.90
CA ARG A 504 -35.94 -24.30 -15.99
C ARG A 504 -37.38 -24.32 -15.46
N ASN A 505 -38.19 -23.40 -15.93
CA ASN A 505 -39.62 -23.56 -15.95
C ASN A 505 -40.03 -24.04 -17.34
N HIS A 506 -40.62 -25.24 -17.38
CA HIS A 506 -41.31 -25.78 -18.53
C HIS A 506 -42.58 -24.99 -18.76
N VAL A 507 -42.75 -24.42 -19.96
CA VAL A 507 -44.07 -24.20 -20.60
C VAL A 507 -43.88 -24.49 -22.08
N HIS A 508 -44.71 -25.42 -22.60
CA HIS A 508 -44.90 -25.74 -24.02
C HIS A 508 -45.56 -24.58 -24.77
N SER A 509 -45.15 -24.31 -26.01
CA SER A 509 -45.97 -24.13 -27.20
C SER A 509 -45.11 -23.87 -28.44
N THR A 510 -45.10 -24.77 -29.29
CA THR A 510 -45.40 -24.92 -30.75
C THR A 510 -45.16 -23.71 -31.67
N ASP A 511 -44.47 -24.06 -32.76
CA ASP A 511 -44.58 -23.72 -34.16
C ASP A 511 -43.80 -22.54 -34.76
N SER A 512 -42.95 -22.91 -35.63
CA SER A 512 -42.85 -22.86 -37.12
C SER A 512 -42.05 -21.72 -37.76
N ASN A 513 -41.24 -22.16 -38.73
CA ASN A 513 -40.68 -21.50 -39.93
C ASN A 513 -39.52 -20.53 -39.69
N GLY A 514 -38.33 -20.75 -40.20
CA GLY A 514 -37.93 -21.24 -41.53
C GLY A 514 -37.15 -20.12 -42.22
N LEU A 515 -35.90 -20.32 -42.50
CA LEU A 515 -35.24 -19.97 -43.75
C LEU A 515 -33.74 -19.64 -43.59
N LEU A 516 -32.99 -20.43 -44.23
CA LEU A 516 -31.66 -20.37 -44.80
C LEU A 516 -31.19 -18.99 -45.31
N ALA A 517 -29.91 -18.72 -45.17
CA ALA A 517 -28.97 -18.24 -46.20
C ALA A 517 -27.53 -18.18 -45.61
N THR A 518 -26.69 -19.13 -45.90
CA THR A 518 -25.59 -19.29 -46.87
C THR A 518 -24.59 -18.11 -46.97
N ASN A 519 -23.36 -18.53 -46.62
CA ASN A 519 -22.02 -18.19 -47.15
C ASN A 519 -21.90 -17.02 -48.15
N ILE A 520 -20.86 -16.25 -48.00
CA ILE A 520 -19.85 -15.99 -49.08
C ILE A 520 -18.53 -15.55 -48.48
N LYS A 521 -17.49 -16.38 -48.71
CA LYS A 521 -16.06 -16.01 -48.77
C LYS A 521 -15.85 -15.10 -49.99
N ARG A 522 -15.01 -14.10 -49.88
CA ARG A 522 -14.26 -13.58 -51.03
C ARG A 522 -12.82 -13.25 -50.61
N GLU A 523 -11.93 -14.05 -51.10
CA GLU A 523 -10.54 -13.75 -51.39
C GLU A 523 -10.46 -12.75 -52.54
N TYR A 524 -9.52 -11.87 -52.51
CA TYR A 524 -8.94 -11.24 -53.69
C TYR A 524 -7.40 -11.14 -53.56
N ASN A 525 -6.74 -11.93 -54.41
CA ASN A 525 -5.34 -11.77 -54.83
C ASN A 525 -5.28 -10.74 -55.97
N ALA A 526 -4.17 -10.06 -56.08
CA ALA A 526 -3.28 -9.93 -57.26
C ALA A 526 -2.62 -8.54 -57.28
N SER A 527 -1.32 -8.52 -57.11
CA SER A 527 -0.25 -8.40 -58.15
C SER A 527 -0.18 -7.07 -58.89
N GLY A 528 1.03 -6.49 -58.95
CA GLY A 528 1.42 -5.46 -59.90
C GLY A 528 2.65 -4.65 -59.50
N GLU A 529 3.75 -5.11 -59.85
CA GLU A 529 5.03 -4.62 -60.38
C GLU A 529 5.20 -3.12 -60.57
N GLY A 530 6.44 -2.63 -60.34
CA GLY A 530 6.94 -1.38 -60.88
C GLY A 530 8.12 -0.75 -60.16
N SER A 531 9.35 -1.24 -60.37
CA SER A 531 10.61 -0.47 -60.29
C SER A 531 10.82 0.24 -61.65
N PRO A 532 11.75 1.17 -61.88
CA PRO A 532 12.94 1.62 -61.12
C PRO A 532 13.24 3.13 -61.23
N SER A 533 14.21 3.66 -60.51
CA SER A 533 15.38 4.32 -61.08
C SER A 533 16.35 4.93 -60.08
N LYS A 534 17.60 4.64 -60.38
CA LYS A 534 18.85 5.14 -59.84
C LYS A 534 18.98 6.67 -59.89
N ARG A 535 19.59 7.25 -58.86
CA ARG A 535 20.61 8.33 -59.06
C ARG A 535 21.71 8.22 -58.01
N GLN A 536 22.88 7.89 -58.51
CA GLN A 536 24.18 8.07 -57.89
C GLN A 536 24.58 9.56 -57.87
N ARG A 537 25.33 9.92 -56.86
CA ARG A 537 26.56 10.77 -56.83
C ARG A 537 26.75 11.28 -55.41
N LEU A 538 27.87 11.40 -54.82
CA LEU A 538 29.32 11.28 -55.03
C LEU A 538 29.95 11.70 -53.70
N THR A 539 30.72 10.86 -53.13
CA THR A 539 31.97 11.04 -52.36
C THR A 539 32.38 12.42 -51.85
N SER A 540 32.58 12.50 -50.53
CA SER A 540 33.82 13.06 -49.98
C SER A 540 34.06 12.45 -48.58
N GLY A 541 35.28 11.99 -48.36
CA GLY A 541 35.71 11.22 -47.23
C GLY A 541 35.90 12.07 -45.97
N ALA A 542 35.68 11.42 -44.84
CA ALA A 542 36.29 11.76 -43.56
C ALA A 542 36.40 10.47 -42.77
N SER A 543 37.62 10.15 -42.47
CA SER A 543 38.19 9.26 -41.48
C SER A 543 37.24 8.42 -40.61
N SER A 544 37.34 7.12 -40.80
CA SER A 544 36.86 6.04 -39.98
C SER A 544 37.44 6.08 -38.56
N ALA A 545 36.59 6.31 -37.56
CA ALA A 545 36.83 5.80 -36.22
C ALA A 545 36.28 4.36 -36.15
N PRO A 546 36.98 3.42 -35.53
CA PRO A 546 36.54 2.01 -35.49
C PRO A 546 35.39 1.84 -34.50
N SER A 547 34.17 1.69 -34.98
CA SER A 547 33.06 1.14 -34.25
C SER A 547 33.02 -0.37 -34.45
N SER A 548 33.82 -1.08 -33.70
CA SER A 548 33.71 -2.54 -33.53
C SER A 548 33.38 -2.84 -32.09
N THR A 549 32.11 -2.69 -31.73
CA THR A 549 31.52 -3.48 -30.63
C THR A 549 31.44 -4.93 -31.14
N GLU A 550 32.50 -5.72 -30.92
CA GLU A 550 32.43 -7.18 -31.08
C GLU A 550 31.35 -7.69 -30.11
N LYS A 551 30.17 -8.03 -30.65
CA LYS A 551 29.16 -8.75 -29.92
C LYS A 551 29.75 -10.11 -29.55
N LEU A 552 29.96 -10.37 -28.28
CA LEU A 552 30.34 -11.67 -27.73
C LEU A 552 29.46 -12.77 -28.35
N SER A 553 30.08 -13.84 -28.82
CA SER A 553 29.35 -15.01 -29.34
C SER A 553 28.58 -15.68 -28.18
N ASN A 554 27.46 -16.34 -28.48
CA ASN A 554 26.68 -17.02 -27.47
C ASN A 554 27.50 -18.05 -26.65
N SER A 555 28.50 -18.71 -27.26
CA SER A 555 29.41 -19.62 -26.57
C SER A 555 30.32 -18.89 -25.58
N GLN A 556 30.85 -17.72 -25.94
CA GLN A 556 31.70 -16.91 -25.05
C GLN A 556 30.89 -16.36 -23.85
N ILE A 557 29.63 -16.02 -24.09
CA ILE A 557 28.71 -15.59 -23.01
C ILE A 557 28.44 -16.76 -22.04
N GLU A 558 28.21 -17.96 -22.56
CA GLU A 558 27.97 -19.13 -21.71
C GLU A 558 29.22 -19.52 -20.90
N ASP A 559 30.39 -19.48 -21.50
CA ASP A 559 31.67 -19.75 -20.83
C ASP A 559 31.98 -18.70 -19.74
N LEU A 560 31.70 -17.43 -20.02
CA LEU A 560 31.86 -16.36 -19.03
C LEU A 560 30.89 -16.51 -17.85
N VAL A 561 29.63 -16.77 -18.12
CA VAL A 561 28.60 -17.00 -17.09
C VAL A 561 28.98 -18.22 -16.24
N GLU A 562 29.47 -19.30 -16.85
CA GLU A 562 29.90 -20.50 -16.11
C GLU A 562 31.12 -20.20 -15.21
N THR A 563 32.08 -19.40 -15.70
CA THR A 563 33.24 -18.93 -14.91
C THR A 563 32.79 -18.09 -13.73
N ILE A 564 31.85 -17.14 -13.93
CA ILE A 564 31.29 -16.33 -12.86
C ILE A 564 30.58 -17.22 -11.81
N VAL A 565 29.77 -18.18 -12.26
CA VAL A 565 29.04 -19.08 -11.35
C VAL A 565 29.99 -19.92 -10.53
N ARG A 566 31.10 -20.42 -11.09
CA ARG A 566 32.14 -21.18 -10.34
C ARG A 566 32.88 -20.31 -9.34
N SER A 567 33.25 -19.10 -9.73
CA SER A 567 34.01 -18.18 -8.89
C SER A 567 33.19 -17.58 -7.74
N THR A 568 31.87 -17.57 -7.84
CA THR A 568 30.94 -16.98 -6.87
C THR A 568 30.25 -18.03 -5.99
N ASP A 569 30.89 -19.19 -5.77
CA ASP A 569 30.28 -20.24 -4.94
C ASP A 569 30.14 -19.77 -3.49
N GLU A 570 28.99 -20.06 -2.90
CA GLU A 570 28.58 -19.63 -1.54
C GLU A 570 28.50 -18.12 -1.31
N TRP A 571 28.57 -17.29 -2.36
CA TRP A 571 28.47 -15.86 -2.20
C TRP A 571 27.06 -15.44 -1.76
N PRO A 572 26.95 -14.52 -0.79
CA PRO A 572 25.68 -13.92 -0.41
C PRO A 572 25.12 -13.04 -1.54
N SER A 573 23.79 -12.90 -1.59
CA SER A 573 23.10 -12.22 -2.69
C SER A 573 23.50 -10.75 -2.86
N HIS A 574 23.84 -10.04 -1.77
CA HIS A 574 24.27 -8.64 -1.86
C HIS A 574 25.61 -8.46 -2.58
N LEU A 575 26.55 -9.43 -2.48
CA LEU A 575 27.79 -9.41 -3.23
C LEU A 575 27.58 -9.75 -4.71
N LEU A 576 26.65 -10.68 -5.00
CA LEU A 576 26.23 -10.98 -6.37
C LEU A 576 25.61 -9.75 -7.04
N GLU A 577 24.81 -8.96 -6.31
CA GLU A 577 24.26 -7.70 -6.79
C GLU A 577 25.34 -6.64 -7.08
N SER A 578 26.32 -6.52 -6.18
CA SER A 578 27.44 -5.59 -6.35
C SER A 578 28.28 -5.97 -7.57
N LEU A 579 28.59 -7.26 -7.72
CA LEU A 579 29.30 -7.77 -8.91
C LEU A 579 28.49 -7.53 -10.18
N PHE A 580 27.19 -7.81 -10.17
CA PHE A 580 26.30 -7.57 -11.31
C PHE A 580 26.31 -6.09 -11.74
N SER A 581 26.19 -5.17 -10.80
CA SER A 581 26.22 -3.73 -11.07
C SER A 581 27.56 -3.26 -11.61
N SER A 582 28.66 -3.84 -11.12
CA SER A 582 29.99 -3.54 -11.66
C SER A 582 30.20 -4.09 -13.07
N LEU A 583 29.71 -5.29 -13.35
CA LEU A 583 29.76 -5.86 -14.69
C LEU A 583 28.88 -5.07 -15.67
N GLU A 584 27.72 -4.61 -15.25
CA GLU A 584 26.85 -3.72 -16.05
C GLU A 584 27.59 -2.43 -16.45
N LEU A 585 28.25 -1.77 -15.48
CA LEU A 585 29.08 -0.58 -15.72
C LEU A 585 30.29 -0.87 -16.61
N THR A 586 30.94 -2.02 -16.44
CA THR A 586 32.09 -2.42 -17.29
C THR A 586 31.64 -2.65 -18.73
N MET A 587 30.48 -3.25 -18.94
CA MET A 587 29.87 -3.44 -20.26
C MET A 587 29.53 -2.10 -20.92
N GLU A 588 28.97 -1.15 -20.19
CA GLU A 588 28.67 0.20 -20.69
C GLU A 588 29.94 0.95 -21.11
N ASN A 589 31.05 0.71 -20.41
CA ASN A 589 32.35 1.35 -20.68
C ASN A 589 33.26 0.55 -21.63
N ASN A 590 32.78 -0.53 -22.24
CA ASN A 590 33.56 -1.45 -23.08
C ASN A 590 34.86 -1.98 -22.41
N GLY A 591 34.78 -2.24 -21.09
CA GLY A 591 35.90 -2.77 -20.31
C GLY A 591 35.98 -4.30 -20.34
N ASP A 592 37.06 -4.84 -19.76
CA ASP A 592 37.28 -6.29 -19.65
C ASP A 592 36.47 -6.89 -18.50
N LEU A 593 35.46 -7.70 -18.85
CA LEU A 593 34.58 -8.37 -17.91
C LEU A 593 35.32 -9.42 -17.05
N CYS A 594 36.28 -10.15 -17.66
CA CYS A 594 37.08 -11.15 -16.96
C CYS A 594 37.98 -10.53 -15.89
N ALA A 595 38.59 -9.40 -16.20
CA ALA A 595 39.39 -8.65 -15.25
C ALA A 595 38.56 -8.17 -14.08
N THR A 596 37.34 -7.64 -14.31
CA THR A 596 36.41 -7.20 -13.28
C THR A 596 35.97 -8.34 -12.36
N VAL A 597 35.66 -9.51 -12.90
CA VAL A 597 35.30 -10.70 -12.10
C VAL A 597 36.47 -11.11 -11.20
N ASN A 598 37.68 -11.21 -11.77
CA ASN A 598 38.86 -11.64 -11.03
C ASN A 598 39.23 -10.65 -9.89
N GLU A 599 39.08 -9.34 -10.14
CA GLU A 599 39.30 -8.32 -9.10
C GLU A 599 38.31 -8.47 -7.94
N TYR A 600 37.02 -8.67 -8.25
CA TYR A 600 35.99 -8.88 -7.22
C TYR A 600 36.21 -10.17 -6.43
N VAL A 601 36.59 -11.25 -7.08
CA VAL A 601 36.91 -12.54 -6.42
C VAL A 601 38.10 -12.38 -5.48
N ALA A 602 39.19 -11.76 -5.94
CA ALA A 602 40.36 -11.51 -5.12
C ALA A 602 40.02 -10.67 -3.86
N ARG A 603 39.22 -9.62 -4.05
CA ARG A 603 38.76 -8.75 -2.97
C ARG A 603 37.88 -9.48 -1.94
N TYR A 604 37.02 -10.38 -2.40
CA TYR A 604 36.18 -11.20 -1.51
C TYR A 604 37.01 -12.22 -0.71
N GLU A 605 37.96 -12.89 -1.34
CA GLU A 605 38.83 -13.82 -0.65
C GLU A 605 39.68 -13.12 0.43
N GLU A 606 40.17 -11.91 0.15
CA GLU A 606 40.89 -11.11 1.14
C GLU A 606 40.00 -10.75 2.33
N LEU A 607 38.76 -10.29 2.07
CA LEU A 607 37.77 -10.02 3.13
C LEU A 607 37.45 -11.27 3.96
N LYS A 608 37.34 -12.43 3.32
CA LYS A 608 37.11 -13.71 4.01
C LYS A 608 38.29 -14.08 4.93
N ARG A 609 39.52 -13.85 4.46
CA ARG A 609 40.75 -14.07 5.29
C ARG A 609 40.83 -13.12 6.48
N VAL A 610 40.49 -11.86 6.31
CA VAL A 610 40.46 -10.86 7.39
C VAL A 610 39.39 -11.23 8.43
N LYS A 611 38.18 -11.63 8.01
CA LYS A 611 37.12 -12.08 8.93
C LYS A 611 37.51 -13.37 9.71
N MET A 612 38.24 -14.29 9.08
CA MET A 612 38.72 -15.50 9.77
C MET A 612 39.79 -15.19 10.81
N ARG A 613 40.70 -14.24 10.53
CA ARG A 613 41.70 -13.80 11.50
C ARG A 613 41.06 -13.09 12.69
N ALA A 614 40.11 -12.19 12.46
CA ALA A 614 39.41 -11.52 13.54
C ALA A 614 38.63 -12.48 14.45
N LYS A 615 38.04 -13.57 13.90
CA LYS A 615 37.41 -14.61 14.72
C LYS A 615 38.40 -15.47 15.55
N GLN A 616 39.63 -15.61 15.09
CA GLN A 616 40.67 -16.33 15.82
C GLN A 616 41.32 -15.48 16.93
N GLU A 617 41.17 -14.17 16.88
CA GLU A 617 41.63 -13.23 17.91
C GLU A 617 40.57 -13.01 19.02
N ASP A 618 39.31 -13.33 18.78
CA ASP A 618 38.20 -13.23 19.74
C ASP A 618 37.92 -14.56 20.49
N ASP A 619 38.44 -15.71 20.02
CA ASP A 619 38.45 -17.02 20.70
C ASP A 619 39.75 -17.21 21.50
#